data_f7817b9708eda10d64e1365f837db993
#
_entry.id   f7817b9708eda10d64e1365f837db993
#
_cell.length_a   1.000
_cell.length_b   1.000
_cell.length_c   1.000
_cell.angle_alpha   90.00
_cell.angle_beta   90.00
_cell.angle_gamma   90.00
#
_symmetry.space_group_name_H-M   'P 1'
#
loop_
_entity.id
_entity.type
_entity.pdbx_description
1 polymer ?
#
loop_
_entity_poly.entity_id
_entity_poly.type
_entity_poly.pdbx_seq_one_letter_code
_entity_poly.pdbx_strand_id
1 'polypeptide(L)'
;TYDLADARKGLAAAYAACADDYAAKFGSRPTRFDAMGVSAMMHGYIVFDGDMRQLAPFRTWRSTNAARAGAELSAMFDFNVPIRWAVAQLYQSVLDGEAHVKDIAFQTTLAGYIHFLLTGKKVLGIDDASGMFPIDPATKDYDAKMVSVFKEKTGIDVTAIFPKPLVAGAEAGVLTDEGAKLLDPSGALEA
;
A
#
# COMPACT_ATOMS: atom_id res chain seq x y z
N THR A 1 8.67 -12.94 9.20
CA THR A 1 7.64 -11.89 9.36
C THR A 1 8.32 -10.56 9.10
N TYR A 2 7.69 -9.71 8.33
CA TYR A 2 8.18 -8.34 8.12
C TYR A 2 7.44 -7.41 9.08
N ASP A 3 8.19 -6.53 9.75
CA ASP A 3 7.64 -5.54 10.67
C ASP A 3 7.61 -4.17 9.98
N LEU A 4 6.48 -3.48 10.04
CA LEU A 4 6.35 -2.12 9.49
C LEU A 4 7.21 -1.10 10.25
N ALA A 5 7.52 -1.34 11.53
CA ALA A 5 8.45 -0.51 12.29
C ALA A 5 9.88 -0.64 11.75
N ASP A 6 10.29 -1.84 11.38
CA ASP A 6 11.60 -2.05 10.76
C ASP A 6 11.68 -1.43 9.36
N ALA A 7 10.58 -1.47 8.58
CA ALA A 7 10.52 -0.79 7.29
C ALA A 7 10.70 0.73 7.45
N ARG A 8 10.05 1.35 8.45
CA ARG A 8 10.22 2.79 8.75
C ARG A 8 11.63 3.14 9.18
N LYS A 9 12.23 2.35 10.09
CA LYS A 9 13.61 2.53 10.52
C LYS A 9 14.60 2.39 9.37
N GLY A 10 14.40 1.36 8.53
CA GLY A 10 15.23 1.13 7.36
C GLY A 10 15.16 2.26 6.34
N LEU A 11 13.97 2.82 6.12
CA LEU A 11 13.76 3.98 5.25
C LEU A 11 14.53 5.22 5.74
N ALA A 12 14.38 5.56 7.03
CA ALA A 12 15.10 6.69 7.64
C ALA A 12 16.63 6.49 7.62
N ALA A 13 17.10 5.27 7.91
CA ALA A 13 18.53 4.94 7.87
C ALA A 13 19.11 5.04 6.45
N ALA A 14 18.36 4.56 5.45
CA ALA A 14 18.77 4.68 4.05
C ALA A 14 18.84 6.14 3.59
N TYR A 15 17.82 6.95 3.95
CA TYR A 15 17.85 8.39 3.68
C TYR A 15 19.07 9.06 4.34
N ALA A 16 19.31 8.80 5.63
CA ALA A 16 20.44 9.38 6.34
C ALA A 16 21.79 9.06 5.67
N ALA A 17 21.99 7.80 5.28
CA ALA A 17 23.21 7.38 4.58
C ALA A 17 23.37 8.08 3.22
N CYS A 18 22.29 8.23 2.45
CA CYS A 18 22.32 8.98 1.18
C CYS A 18 22.60 10.48 1.40
N ALA A 19 21.98 11.08 2.41
CA ALA A 19 22.18 12.49 2.74
C ALA A 19 23.61 12.78 3.23
N ASP A 20 24.23 11.87 3.98
CA ASP A 20 25.62 11.96 4.41
C ASP A 20 26.60 11.82 3.23
N ASP A 21 26.36 10.87 2.32
CA ASP A 21 27.15 10.71 1.10
C ASP A 21 27.05 11.96 0.19
N TYR A 22 25.84 12.51 0.07
CA TYR A 22 25.61 13.76 -0.64
C TYR A 22 26.40 14.92 0.00
N ALA A 23 26.31 15.06 1.33
CA ALA A 23 27.03 16.12 2.06
C ALA A 23 28.55 16.01 1.91
N ALA A 24 29.08 14.79 1.91
CA ALA A 24 30.51 14.55 1.67
C ALA A 24 30.97 15.00 0.28
N LYS A 25 30.09 14.91 -0.73
CA LYS A 25 30.38 15.30 -2.12
C LYS A 25 30.14 16.77 -2.41
N PHE A 26 29.11 17.37 -1.80
CA PHE A 26 28.62 18.71 -2.15
C PHE A 26 28.76 19.74 -1.00
N GLY A 27 29.23 19.33 0.17
CA GLY A 27 29.51 20.22 1.30
C GLY A 27 28.33 20.49 2.25
N SER A 28 27.10 20.08 1.89
CA SER A 28 25.91 20.21 2.76
C SER A 28 24.90 19.11 2.46
N ARG A 29 24.07 18.73 3.44
CA ARG A 29 22.95 17.82 3.24
C ARG A 29 21.89 18.47 2.35
N PRO A 30 21.11 17.69 1.56
CA PRO A 30 19.97 18.22 0.84
C PRO A 30 18.88 18.63 1.83
N THR A 31 18.26 19.79 1.61
CA THR A 31 17.16 20.30 2.43
C THR A 31 15.82 20.23 1.71
N ARG A 32 15.83 20.05 0.40
CA ARG A 32 14.64 20.06 -0.44
C ARG A 32 14.80 19.17 -1.67
N PHE A 33 13.69 18.60 -2.14
CA PHE A 33 13.62 17.86 -3.41
C PHE A 33 12.44 18.39 -4.24
N ASP A 34 12.62 18.46 -5.55
CA ASP A 34 11.57 18.88 -6.49
C ASP A 34 10.54 17.77 -6.74
N ALA A 35 10.95 16.51 -6.61
CA ALA A 35 10.08 15.35 -6.80
C ALA A 35 10.58 14.17 -5.99
N MET A 36 9.64 13.28 -5.64
CA MET A 36 9.88 12.04 -4.92
C MET A 36 9.04 10.91 -5.53
N GLY A 37 9.62 9.74 -5.67
CA GLY A 37 8.93 8.51 -6.05
C GLY A 37 9.10 7.44 -4.98
N VAL A 38 8.06 6.65 -4.76
CA VAL A 38 8.10 5.49 -3.86
C VAL A 38 8.12 4.21 -4.69
N SER A 39 9.16 3.40 -4.52
CA SER A 39 9.24 2.05 -5.04
C SER A 39 9.45 1.09 -3.88
N ALA A 40 8.48 0.21 -3.65
CA ALA A 40 8.53 -0.79 -2.58
C ALA A 40 7.79 -2.06 -3.00
N MET A 41 7.69 -3.01 -2.07
CA MET A 41 7.03 -4.29 -2.31
C MET A 41 5.55 -4.08 -2.64
N MET A 42 5.15 -4.51 -3.84
CA MET A 42 3.75 -4.61 -4.23
C MET A 42 3.12 -5.89 -3.70
N HIS A 43 1.79 -6.00 -3.77
CA HIS A 43 0.99 -7.11 -3.24
C HIS A 43 1.05 -7.24 -1.71
N GLY A 44 0.44 -8.31 -1.20
CA GLY A 44 0.42 -8.62 0.22
C GLY A 44 -0.78 -8.03 0.95
N TYR A 45 -0.72 -8.10 2.28
CA TYR A 45 -1.83 -7.77 3.16
C TYR A 45 -1.32 -6.91 4.31
N ILE A 46 -1.57 -5.62 4.22
CA ILE A 46 -1.32 -4.64 5.27
C ILE A 46 -2.65 -3.94 5.54
N VAL A 47 -3.19 -4.10 6.73
CA VAL A 47 -4.53 -3.63 7.10
C VAL A 47 -4.48 -2.79 8.38
N PHE A 48 -5.29 -1.74 8.37
CA PHE A 48 -5.40 -0.77 9.46
C PHE A 48 -6.85 -0.50 9.81
N ASP A 49 -7.09 -0.14 11.07
CA ASP A 49 -8.35 0.45 11.52
C ASP A 49 -8.46 1.94 11.15
N GLY A 50 -9.55 2.59 11.61
CA GLY A 50 -9.79 4.01 11.37
C GLY A 50 -8.73 4.95 11.99
N ASP A 51 -8.06 4.51 13.04
CA ASP A 51 -6.98 5.22 13.73
C ASP A 51 -5.59 4.88 13.21
N MET A 52 -5.50 4.16 12.07
CA MET A 52 -4.25 3.68 11.47
C MET A 52 -3.45 2.72 12.36
N ARG A 53 -4.11 1.98 13.26
CA ARG A 53 -3.48 0.87 13.98
C ARG A 53 -3.48 -0.37 13.11
N GLN A 54 -2.34 -1.03 13.01
CA GLN A 54 -2.21 -2.27 12.25
C GLN A 54 -3.04 -3.39 12.90
N LEU A 55 -3.94 -4.00 12.11
CA LEU A 55 -4.90 -5.00 12.59
C LEU A 55 -4.38 -6.45 12.53
N ALA A 56 -3.45 -6.73 11.62
CA ALA A 56 -2.89 -8.06 11.43
C ALA A 56 -1.40 -7.99 11.08
N PRO A 57 -0.61 -9.05 11.33
CA PRO A 57 0.77 -9.11 10.86
C PRO A 57 0.87 -8.94 9.34
N PHE A 58 1.88 -8.22 8.87
CA PHE A 58 2.11 -8.03 7.44
C PHE A 58 2.36 -9.38 6.74
N ARG A 59 1.45 -9.78 5.85
CA ARG A 59 1.60 -10.93 4.95
C ARG A 59 2.12 -10.42 3.62
N THR A 60 3.32 -10.85 3.23
CA THR A 60 3.95 -10.41 1.98
C THR A 60 3.45 -11.22 0.78
N TRP A 61 3.90 -10.87 -0.41
CA TRP A 61 3.64 -11.62 -1.64
C TRP A 61 4.09 -13.11 -1.60
N ARG A 62 4.94 -13.47 -0.62
CA ARG A 62 5.38 -14.86 -0.39
C ARG A 62 4.38 -15.68 0.42
N SER A 63 3.34 -15.07 0.96
CA SER A 63 2.31 -15.80 1.69
C SER A 63 1.53 -16.71 0.72
N THR A 64 1.41 -17.97 1.07
CA THR A 64 0.69 -18.98 0.27
C THR A 64 -0.66 -19.35 0.87
N ASN A 65 -1.09 -18.67 1.94
CA ASN A 65 -2.32 -18.99 2.67
C ASN A 65 -3.60 -18.74 1.87
N ALA A 66 -3.58 -17.92 0.82
CA ALA A 66 -4.75 -17.51 0.06
C ALA A 66 -5.05 -18.40 -1.17
N ALA A 67 -4.61 -19.67 -1.18
CA ALA A 67 -4.82 -20.56 -2.31
C ALA A 67 -6.31 -20.81 -2.60
N ARG A 68 -7.12 -21.05 -1.56
CA ARG A 68 -8.58 -21.22 -1.67
C ARG A 68 -9.23 -19.94 -2.19
N ALA A 69 -8.92 -18.81 -1.59
CA ALA A 69 -9.46 -17.51 -1.98
C ALA A 69 -9.14 -17.16 -3.43
N GLY A 70 -7.88 -17.37 -3.86
CA GLY A 70 -7.47 -17.11 -5.24
C GLY A 70 -8.26 -17.95 -6.26
N ALA A 71 -8.48 -19.23 -5.97
CA ALA A 71 -9.26 -20.12 -6.84
C ALA A 71 -10.74 -19.69 -6.90
N GLU A 72 -11.38 -19.41 -5.74
CA GLU A 72 -12.77 -18.97 -5.69
C GLU A 72 -12.99 -17.61 -6.38
N LEU A 73 -12.09 -16.64 -6.16
CA LEU A 73 -12.15 -15.34 -6.79
C LEU A 73 -11.94 -15.42 -8.31
N SER A 74 -11.00 -16.26 -8.76
CA SER A 74 -10.76 -16.44 -10.19
C SER A 74 -11.98 -16.99 -10.91
N ALA A 75 -12.69 -17.95 -10.29
CA ALA A 75 -13.95 -18.48 -10.82
C ALA A 75 -15.07 -17.43 -10.77
N MET A 76 -15.16 -16.66 -9.68
CA MET A 76 -16.20 -15.65 -9.46
C MET A 76 -16.10 -14.47 -10.44
N PHE A 77 -14.89 -14.05 -10.76
CA PHE A 77 -14.61 -12.90 -11.62
C PHE A 77 -14.45 -13.28 -13.10
N ASP A 78 -14.37 -14.58 -13.42
CA ASP A 78 -13.90 -15.06 -14.73
C ASP A 78 -12.58 -14.37 -15.15
N PHE A 79 -11.68 -14.22 -14.15
CA PHE A 79 -10.43 -13.49 -14.26
C PHE A 79 -9.37 -14.11 -13.33
N ASN A 80 -8.15 -14.30 -13.81
CA ASN A 80 -7.09 -14.89 -13.00
C ASN A 80 -6.68 -13.97 -11.82
N VAL A 81 -6.99 -14.38 -10.59
CA VAL A 81 -6.62 -13.69 -9.34
C VAL A 81 -5.50 -14.45 -8.64
N PRO A 82 -4.25 -14.03 -8.75
CA PRO A 82 -3.13 -14.67 -8.08
C PRO A 82 -3.26 -14.60 -6.54
N ILE A 83 -2.83 -15.67 -5.87
CA ILE A 83 -2.89 -15.78 -4.40
C ILE A 83 -2.16 -14.67 -3.63
N ARG A 84 -1.18 -14.03 -4.27
CA ARG A 84 -0.40 -12.92 -3.69
C ARG A 84 -1.13 -11.58 -3.69
N TRP A 85 -2.20 -11.44 -4.48
CA TRP A 85 -2.96 -10.19 -4.57
C TRP A 85 -3.63 -9.82 -3.25
N ALA A 86 -3.77 -8.53 -3.01
CA ALA A 86 -4.35 -8.01 -1.77
C ALA A 86 -5.80 -8.50 -1.56
N VAL A 87 -6.60 -8.56 -2.62
CA VAL A 87 -7.98 -9.07 -2.56
C VAL A 87 -8.05 -10.56 -2.21
N ALA A 88 -7.10 -11.37 -2.71
CA ALA A 88 -7.06 -12.80 -2.37
C ALA A 88 -6.72 -13.00 -0.89
N GLN A 89 -5.78 -12.22 -0.35
CA GLN A 89 -5.44 -12.24 1.07
C GLN A 89 -6.61 -11.77 1.96
N LEU A 90 -7.33 -10.71 1.53
CA LEU A 90 -8.53 -10.23 2.20
C LEU A 90 -9.63 -11.29 2.21
N TYR A 91 -9.91 -11.87 1.05
CA TYR A 91 -10.98 -12.90 0.95
C TYR A 91 -10.61 -14.15 1.75
N GLN A 92 -9.35 -14.52 1.80
CA GLN A 92 -8.92 -15.62 2.67
C GLN A 92 -9.19 -15.30 4.15
N SER A 93 -8.90 -14.07 4.60
CA SER A 93 -9.22 -13.64 5.97
C SER A 93 -10.72 -13.68 6.27
N VAL A 94 -11.57 -13.38 5.28
CA VAL A 94 -13.05 -13.56 5.37
C VAL A 94 -13.40 -15.03 5.51
N LEU A 95 -12.85 -15.90 4.65
CA LEU A 95 -13.12 -17.34 4.67
C LEU A 95 -12.68 -18.01 5.98
N ASP A 96 -11.59 -17.52 6.56
CA ASP A 96 -11.04 -18.02 7.83
C ASP A 96 -11.75 -17.42 9.06
N GLY A 97 -12.68 -16.47 8.86
CA GLY A 97 -13.43 -15.81 9.94
C GLY A 97 -12.54 -14.97 10.86
N GLU A 98 -11.45 -14.38 10.33
CA GLU A 98 -10.53 -13.57 11.13
C GLU A 98 -11.24 -12.32 11.69
N ALA A 99 -11.23 -12.15 13.01
CA ALA A 99 -12.04 -11.17 13.72
C ALA A 99 -11.75 -9.71 13.32
N HIS A 100 -10.53 -9.41 12.88
CA HIS A 100 -10.12 -8.05 12.51
C HIS A 100 -10.75 -7.56 11.19
N VAL A 101 -11.28 -8.45 10.35
CA VAL A 101 -11.82 -8.10 9.03
C VAL A 101 -12.89 -7.01 9.10
N LYS A 102 -13.74 -7.04 10.11
CA LYS A 102 -14.82 -6.07 10.33
C LYS A 102 -14.34 -4.66 10.69
N ASP A 103 -13.10 -4.54 11.17
CA ASP A 103 -12.52 -3.29 11.65
C ASP A 103 -11.58 -2.64 10.60
N ILE A 104 -11.43 -3.26 9.40
CA ILE A 104 -10.57 -2.74 8.35
C ILE A 104 -11.14 -1.45 7.78
N ALA A 105 -10.41 -0.36 7.96
CA ALA A 105 -10.70 0.94 7.37
C ALA A 105 -9.71 1.31 6.24
N PHE A 106 -8.56 0.64 6.18
CA PHE A 106 -7.58 0.83 5.12
C PHE A 106 -6.76 -0.43 4.92
N GLN A 107 -6.68 -0.88 3.66
CA GLN A 107 -5.78 -1.95 3.22
C GLN A 107 -4.92 -1.46 2.07
N THR A 108 -3.61 -1.73 2.12
CA THR A 108 -2.68 -1.24 1.11
C THR A 108 -1.49 -2.20 0.93
N THR A 109 -0.61 -1.86 -0.03
CA THR A 109 0.71 -2.46 -0.23
C THR A 109 1.77 -1.74 0.61
N LEU A 110 3.00 -2.25 0.64
CA LEU A 110 4.10 -1.56 1.32
C LEU A 110 4.40 -0.20 0.64
N ALA A 111 4.33 -0.13 -0.70
CA ALA A 111 4.51 1.12 -1.42
C ALA A 111 3.43 2.15 -1.04
N GLY A 112 2.16 1.76 -1.02
CA GLY A 112 1.06 2.63 -0.60
C GLY A 112 1.15 3.05 0.88
N TYR A 113 1.62 2.16 1.76
CA TYR A 113 1.86 2.50 3.16
C TYR A 113 2.96 3.56 3.32
N ILE A 114 4.11 3.37 2.66
CA ILE A 114 5.21 4.36 2.70
C ILE A 114 4.74 5.69 2.09
N HIS A 115 4.04 5.64 0.95
CA HIS A 115 3.47 6.85 0.35
C HIS A 115 2.55 7.60 1.33
N PHE A 116 1.64 6.88 1.99
CA PHE A 116 0.75 7.46 3.01
C PHE A 116 1.53 8.11 4.16
N LEU A 117 2.58 7.46 4.67
CA LEU A 117 3.43 8.03 5.73
C LEU A 117 4.11 9.33 5.32
N LEU A 118 4.47 9.47 4.04
CA LEU A 118 5.20 10.64 3.54
C LEU A 118 4.26 11.78 3.15
N THR A 119 3.04 11.47 2.69
CA THR A 119 2.14 12.45 2.06
C THR A 119 0.78 12.60 2.75
N GLY A 120 0.41 11.69 3.63
CA GLY A 120 -0.94 11.60 4.21
C GLY A 120 -2.03 11.17 3.22
N LYS A 121 -1.70 10.85 1.96
CA LYS A 121 -2.67 10.50 0.92
C LYS A 121 -2.82 8.99 0.75
N LYS A 122 -4.06 8.50 0.74
CA LYS A 122 -4.41 7.10 0.49
C LYS A 122 -4.59 6.86 -1.01
N VAL A 123 -3.51 6.97 -1.76
CA VAL A 123 -3.48 6.77 -3.22
C VAL A 123 -2.37 5.79 -3.59
N LEU A 124 -2.42 5.22 -4.78
CA LEU A 124 -1.46 4.22 -5.24
C LEU A 124 -1.31 4.30 -6.76
N GLY A 125 -0.12 4.08 -7.29
CA GLY A 125 0.08 3.96 -8.73
C GLY A 125 -0.77 2.82 -9.30
N ILE A 126 -1.37 3.02 -10.47
CA ILE A 126 -2.28 2.06 -11.09
C ILE A 126 -1.65 0.70 -11.34
N ASP A 127 -0.35 0.66 -11.59
CA ASP A 127 0.44 -0.56 -11.76
C ASP A 127 0.49 -1.38 -10.47
N ASP A 128 0.73 -0.76 -9.32
CA ASP A 128 0.69 -1.43 -8.01
C ASP A 128 -0.76 -1.76 -7.60
N ALA A 129 -1.72 -0.85 -7.85
CA ALA A 129 -3.14 -1.08 -7.59
C ALA A 129 -3.70 -2.27 -8.38
N SER A 130 -3.19 -2.54 -9.60
CA SER A 130 -3.54 -3.71 -10.40
C SER A 130 -3.14 -5.04 -9.74
N GLY A 131 -2.22 -5.02 -8.80
CA GLY A 131 -1.85 -6.15 -7.94
C GLY A 131 -2.66 -6.23 -6.65
N MET A 132 -3.55 -5.27 -6.40
CA MET A 132 -4.50 -5.33 -5.29
C MET A 132 -5.85 -5.91 -5.74
N PHE A 133 -6.37 -5.43 -6.87
CA PHE A 133 -7.66 -5.80 -7.43
C PHE A 133 -7.64 -5.58 -8.96
N PRO A 134 -8.50 -6.29 -9.74
CA PRO A 134 -8.62 -6.05 -11.18
C PRO A 134 -8.94 -4.58 -11.51
N ILE A 135 -8.22 -4.04 -12.49
CA ILE A 135 -8.39 -2.68 -13.00
C ILE A 135 -9.15 -2.72 -14.33
N ASP A 136 -10.16 -1.89 -14.49
CA ASP A 136 -10.79 -1.62 -15.76
C ASP A 136 -9.89 -0.70 -16.61
N PRO A 137 -9.40 -1.15 -17.77
CA PRO A 137 -8.51 -0.36 -18.61
C PRO A 137 -9.16 0.89 -19.20
N ALA A 138 -10.50 0.97 -19.26
CA ALA A 138 -11.22 2.13 -19.79
C ALA A 138 -11.32 3.24 -18.75
N THR A 139 -11.71 2.90 -17.51
CA THR A 139 -11.88 3.87 -16.43
C THR A 139 -10.59 4.16 -15.68
N LYS A 140 -9.58 3.28 -15.77
CA LYS A 140 -8.34 3.34 -14.99
C LYS A 140 -8.57 3.25 -13.46
N ASP A 141 -9.65 2.61 -13.08
CA ASP A 141 -10.03 2.36 -11.68
C ASP A 141 -10.35 0.87 -11.47
N TYR A 142 -10.61 0.47 -10.25
CA TYR A 142 -11.04 -0.89 -9.94
C TYR A 142 -12.27 -1.28 -10.74
N ASP A 143 -12.29 -2.51 -11.30
CA ASP A 143 -13.40 -2.99 -12.11
C ASP A 143 -14.71 -2.99 -11.33
N ALA A 144 -15.64 -2.12 -11.70
CA ALA A 144 -16.88 -1.89 -10.97
C ALA A 144 -17.79 -3.12 -10.89
N LYS A 145 -17.77 -3.99 -11.92
CA LYS A 145 -18.55 -5.24 -11.93
C LYS A 145 -17.97 -6.21 -10.89
N MET A 146 -16.66 -6.39 -10.88
CA MET A 146 -16.00 -7.28 -9.93
C MET A 146 -16.09 -6.74 -8.49
N VAL A 147 -16.02 -5.42 -8.30
CA VAL A 147 -16.28 -4.76 -7.00
C VAL A 147 -17.68 -5.11 -6.51
N SER A 148 -18.71 -5.00 -7.37
CA SER A 148 -20.09 -5.33 -7.00
C SER A 148 -20.25 -6.80 -6.63
N VAL A 149 -19.65 -7.71 -7.41
CA VAL A 149 -19.68 -9.15 -7.14
C VAL A 149 -18.98 -9.48 -5.82
N PHE A 150 -17.83 -8.87 -5.55
CA PHE A 150 -17.11 -9.07 -4.29
C PHE A 150 -17.90 -8.54 -3.08
N LYS A 151 -18.50 -7.35 -3.22
CA LYS A 151 -19.34 -6.75 -2.18
C LYS A 151 -20.59 -7.59 -1.88
N GLU A 152 -21.26 -8.11 -2.90
CA GLU A 152 -22.41 -9.00 -2.73
C GLU A 152 -22.02 -10.28 -1.97
N LYS A 153 -20.86 -10.86 -2.29
CA LYS A 153 -20.35 -12.08 -1.68
C LYS A 153 -19.90 -11.90 -0.23
N THR A 154 -19.26 -10.77 0.11
CA THR A 154 -18.54 -10.58 1.37
C THR A 154 -19.14 -9.50 2.28
N GLY A 155 -19.98 -8.63 1.75
CA GLY A 155 -20.42 -7.40 2.42
C GLY A 155 -19.39 -6.27 2.42
N ILE A 156 -18.18 -6.49 1.87
CA ILE A 156 -17.07 -5.53 1.91
C ILE A 156 -17.01 -4.74 0.60
N ASP A 157 -17.03 -3.42 0.71
CA ASP A 157 -16.77 -2.53 -0.41
C ASP A 157 -15.27 -2.21 -0.47
N VAL A 158 -14.54 -2.85 -1.40
CA VAL A 158 -13.10 -2.65 -1.52
C VAL A 158 -12.73 -1.22 -1.86
N THR A 159 -13.59 -0.47 -2.55
CA THR A 159 -13.32 0.93 -2.90
C THR A 159 -13.32 1.87 -1.69
N ALA A 160 -13.94 1.44 -0.59
CA ALA A 160 -13.93 2.19 0.67
C ALA A 160 -12.65 1.97 1.49
N ILE A 161 -11.95 0.85 1.28
CA ILE A 161 -10.80 0.44 2.09
C ILE A 161 -9.48 0.37 1.32
N PHE A 162 -9.50 0.32 -0.01
CA PHE A 162 -8.30 0.32 -0.84
C PHE A 162 -7.90 1.75 -1.22
N PRO A 163 -6.59 2.03 -1.46
CA PRO A 163 -6.16 3.32 -1.97
C PRO A 163 -6.73 3.58 -3.37
N LYS A 164 -7.01 4.85 -3.68
CA LYS A 164 -7.45 5.23 -5.02
C LYS A 164 -6.32 5.03 -6.04
N PRO A 165 -6.57 4.32 -7.16
CA PRO A 165 -5.59 4.20 -8.23
C PRO A 165 -5.33 5.54 -8.92
N LEU A 166 -4.07 5.83 -9.24
CA LEU A 166 -3.66 7.01 -10.01
C LEU A 166 -2.81 6.58 -11.20
N VAL A 167 -3.07 7.18 -12.35
CA VAL A 167 -2.23 6.99 -13.54
C VAL A 167 -0.90 7.72 -13.39
N ALA A 168 0.13 7.27 -14.10
CA ALA A 168 1.42 7.93 -14.10
C ALA A 168 1.30 9.41 -14.49
N GLY A 169 1.96 10.29 -13.75
CA GLY A 169 1.91 11.74 -13.93
C GLY A 169 0.76 12.44 -13.21
N ALA A 170 -0.19 11.71 -12.59
CA ALA A 170 -1.20 12.30 -11.73
C ALA A 170 -0.58 12.81 -10.43
N GLU A 171 -1.16 13.89 -9.88
CA GLU A 171 -0.73 14.43 -8.58
C GLU A 171 -1.08 13.45 -7.45
N ALA A 172 -0.05 12.95 -6.79
CA ALA A 172 -0.18 11.98 -5.70
C ALA A 172 -0.03 12.60 -4.30
N GLY A 173 0.26 13.88 -4.21
CA GLY A 173 0.49 14.63 -2.98
C GLY A 173 1.89 15.23 -2.89
N VAL A 174 2.15 15.90 -1.78
CA VAL A 174 3.47 16.48 -1.45
C VAL A 174 3.98 15.87 -0.16
N LEU A 175 5.27 15.97 0.08
CA LEU A 175 5.88 15.60 1.35
C LEU A 175 5.25 16.45 2.47
N THR A 176 4.88 15.84 3.59
CA THR A 176 4.38 16.56 4.77
C THR A 176 5.50 16.77 5.77
N ASP A 177 5.29 17.67 6.75
CA ASP A 177 6.25 17.88 7.85
C ASP A 177 6.52 16.57 8.62
N GLU A 178 5.49 15.76 8.86
CA GLU A 178 5.61 14.44 9.48
C GLU A 178 6.39 13.46 8.61
N GLY A 179 6.15 13.50 7.29
CA GLY A 179 6.88 12.68 6.32
C GLY A 179 8.35 13.08 6.22
N ALA A 180 8.63 14.38 6.18
CA ALA A 180 10.00 14.91 6.21
C ALA A 180 10.73 14.49 7.50
N LYS A 181 10.09 14.62 8.65
CA LYS A 181 10.64 14.21 9.95
C LYS A 181 10.83 12.70 10.08
N LEU A 182 9.99 11.90 9.41
CA LEU A 182 10.17 10.45 9.34
C LEU A 182 11.44 10.08 8.57
N LEU A 183 11.71 10.76 7.45
CA LEU A 183 12.91 10.54 6.64
C LEU A 183 14.15 11.12 7.33
N ASP A 184 14.06 12.35 7.79
CA ASP A 184 15.15 13.08 8.41
C ASP A 184 14.79 13.59 9.82
N PRO A 185 15.02 12.75 10.86
CA PRO A 185 14.79 13.16 12.24
C PRO A 185 15.63 14.38 12.69
N SER A 186 16.68 14.77 11.95
CA SER A 186 17.46 15.99 12.25
C SER A 186 16.66 17.27 11.99
N GLY A 187 15.62 17.19 11.15
CA GLY A 187 14.79 18.33 10.77
C GLY A 187 15.43 19.24 9.71
N ALA A 188 16.48 18.78 9.02
CA ALA A 188 17.09 19.54 7.94
C ALA A 188 16.28 19.45 6.62
N LEU A 189 15.51 18.36 6.42
CA LEU A 189 14.66 18.20 5.26
C LEU A 189 13.35 18.99 5.43
N GLU A 190 13.08 19.88 4.49
CA GLU A 190 11.85 20.67 4.38
C GLU A 190 10.74 19.90 3.63
N ALA A 191 9.48 20.12 4.03
CA ALA A 191 8.31 19.55 3.38
C ALA A 191 7.92 20.30 2.10
#